data_9b2d81d631ccc541ba62ab50005cb312
#
_entry.id   9b2d81d631ccc541ba62ab50005cb312
#
_cell.length_a   1.000
_cell.length_b   1.000
_cell.length_c   1.000
_cell.angle_alpha   90.00
_cell.angle_beta   90.00
_cell.angle_gamma   90.00
#
_symmetry.space_group_name_H-M   'P 1'
#
loop_
_entity.id
_entity.type
_entity.pdbx_description
1 polymer ?
#
loop_
_entity_poly.entity_id
_entity_poly.type
_entity_poly.pdbx_seq_one_letter_code
_entity_poly.pdbx_strand_id
1 'polypeptide(L)'
;MSRRLMSLICLGMYCLCLWLAVQTVEKVRQISPGVSLRYAQALTGEQVKKAQTYIKSSQNTDGLMVTFWEETQVAVRSPVSTRTCTDVCSIGFCGTAHDAYGASYVVGTAPGSGDTSQCAVSTALAWQLFGSTDILEQ
;
A
#
# COMPACT_ATOMS: atom_id res chain seq x y z
N MET A 1 28.93 -22.56 -36.76
CA MET A 1 28.85 -22.27 -35.33
C MET A 1 29.03 -23.59 -34.58
N SER A 2 30.02 -23.76 -33.68
CA SER A 2 30.33 -25.06 -33.12
C SER A 2 29.21 -25.47 -32.13
N ARG A 3 28.83 -26.76 -32.12
CA ARG A 3 27.81 -27.32 -31.16
C ARG A 3 28.10 -26.93 -29.71
N ARG A 4 29.36 -26.78 -29.33
CA ARG A 4 29.78 -26.36 -27.97
C ARG A 4 29.39 -24.93 -27.65
N LEU A 5 29.49 -24.01 -28.64
CA LEU A 5 29.13 -22.59 -28.46
C LEU A 5 27.61 -22.46 -28.24
N MET A 6 26.81 -23.23 -29.00
CA MET A 6 25.35 -23.24 -28.84
C MET A 6 24.90 -23.80 -27.46
N SER A 7 25.58 -24.86 -26.98
CA SER A 7 25.33 -25.40 -25.65
C SER A 7 25.66 -24.41 -24.52
N LEU A 8 26.73 -23.64 -24.66
CA LEU A 8 27.08 -22.62 -23.66
C LEU A 8 26.09 -21.46 -23.65
N ILE A 9 25.58 -21.04 -24.82
CA ILE A 9 24.54 -20.00 -24.89
C ILE A 9 23.23 -20.46 -24.24
N CYS A 10 22.79 -21.70 -24.53
CA CYS A 10 21.60 -22.26 -23.91
C CYS A 10 21.72 -22.38 -22.39
N LEU A 11 22.90 -22.80 -21.89
CA LEU A 11 23.16 -22.87 -20.45
C LEU A 11 23.12 -21.48 -19.79
N GLY A 12 23.72 -20.47 -20.44
CA GLY A 12 23.69 -19.10 -19.98
C GLY A 12 22.28 -18.53 -19.90
N MET A 13 21.45 -18.76 -20.92
CA MET A 13 20.04 -18.36 -20.92
C MET A 13 19.25 -19.06 -19.82
N TYR A 14 19.47 -20.36 -19.60
CA TYR A 14 18.82 -21.09 -18.55
C TYR A 14 19.15 -20.54 -17.14
N CYS A 15 20.44 -20.26 -16.88
CA CYS A 15 20.86 -19.65 -15.63
C CYS A 15 20.26 -18.24 -15.43
N LEU A 16 20.15 -17.44 -16.49
CA LEU A 16 19.50 -16.13 -16.44
C LEU A 16 18.00 -16.25 -16.11
N CYS A 17 17.29 -17.17 -16.73
CA CYS A 17 15.89 -17.44 -16.44
C CYS A 17 15.66 -17.90 -14.98
N LEU A 18 16.52 -18.78 -14.48
CA LEU A 18 16.46 -19.20 -13.08
C LEU A 18 16.71 -18.03 -12.13
N TRP A 19 17.69 -17.21 -12.42
CA TRP A 19 17.99 -16.02 -11.59
C TRP A 19 16.81 -15.04 -11.56
N LEU A 20 16.18 -14.76 -12.71
CA LEU A 20 14.98 -13.91 -12.77
C LEU A 20 13.79 -14.54 -12.03
N ALA A 21 13.61 -15.85 -12.13
CA ALA A 21 12.56 -16.56 -11.40
C ALA A 21 12.75 -16.45 -9.87
N VAL A 22 13.97 -16.62 -9.37
CA VAL A 22 14.29 -16.45 -7.94
C VAL A 22 13.99 -15.02 -7.48
N GLN A 23 14.41 -14.01 -8.24
CA GLN A 23 14.12 -12.59 -7.94
C GLN A 23 12.60 -12.31 -7.86
N THR A 24 11.83 -12.95 -8.74
CA THR A 24 10.36 -12.77 -8.76
C THR A 24 9.72 -13.45 -7.54
N VAL A 25 10.18 -14.64 -7.18
CA VAL A 25 9.70 -15.37 -6.00
C VAL A 25 10.04 -14.62 -4.70
N GLU A 26 11.24 -14.02 -4.60
CA GLU A 26 11.60 -13.21 -3.44
C GLU A 26 10.71 -11.96 -3.30
N LYS A 27 10.40 -11.28 -4.41
CA LYS A 27 9.44 -10.16 -4.38
C LYS A 27 8.05 -10.58 -3.91
N VAL A 28 7.56 -11.73 -4.36
CA VAL A 28 6.25 -12.28 -3.93
C VAL A 28 6.29 -12.74 -2.46
N ARG A 29 7.42 -13.24 -1.99
CA ARG A 29 7.60 -13.70 -0.61
C ARG A 29 7.67 -12.54 0.39
N GLN A 30 8.05 -11.34 -0.05
CA GLN A 30 8.01 -10.12 0.76
C GLN A 30 6.59 -9.58 0.99
N ILE A 31 5.58 -10.07 0.24
CA ILE A 31 4.18 -9.84 0.56
C ILE A 31 3.89 -10.69 1.79
N SER A 32 3.85 -10.07 2.96
CA SER A 32 3.51 -10.76 4.21
C SER A 32 2.20 -11.52 4.03
N PRO A 33 2.12 -12.81 4.40
CA PRO A 33 0.88 -13.55 4.33
C PRO A 33 -0.11 -12.91 5.31
N GLY A 34 -0.97 -12.06 4.81
CA GLY A 34 -2.01 -11.39 5.58
C GLY A 34 -3.36 -12.05 5.38
N VAL A 35 -4.19 -12.02 6.40
CA VAL A 35 -5.60 -12.40 6.30
C VAL A 35 -6.43 -11.14 6.36
N SER A 36 -7.21 -10.88 5.32
CA SER A 36 -8.18 -9.78 5.29
C SER A 36 -9.55 -10.31 5.70
N LEU A 37 -10.15 -9.66 6.69
CA LEU A 37 -11.50 -9.96 7.16
C LEU A 37 -12.41 -8.79 6.81
N ARG A 38 -13.54 -9.07 6.15
CA ARG A 38 -14.58 -8.06 5.90
C ARG A 38 -15.71 -8.25 6.89
N TYR A 39 -16.09 -7.16 7.54
CA TYR A 39 -17.26 -7.12 8.41
C TYR A 39 -18.50 -6.71 7.63
N ALA A 40 -19.64 -7.34 7.93
CA ALA A 40 -20.92 -7.01 7.32
C ALA A 40 -21.44 -5.62 7.74
N GLN A 41 -20.98 -5.12 8.89
CA GLN A 41 -21.30 -3.79 9.40
C GLN A 41 -20.01 -3.06 9.74
N ALA A 42 -19.98 -1.74 9.50
CA ALA A 42 -18.85 -0.90 9.86
C ALA A 42 -18.64 -0.94 11.38
N LEU A 43 -17.37 -1.07 11.77
CA LEU A 43 -16.98 -1.01 13.18
C LEU A 43 -16.99 0.45 13.66
N THR A 44 -17.47 0.68 14.85
CA THR A 44 -17.38 2.01 15.48
C THR A 44 -15.94 2.29 15.92
N GLY A 45 -15.56 3.57 16.02
CA GLY A 45 -14.22 3.96 16.48
C GLY A 45 -13.88 3.41 17.88
N GLU A 46 -14.88 3.26 18.76
CA GLU A 46 -14.69 2.62 20.08
C GLU A 46 -14.38 1.13 19.98
N GLN A 47 -15.03 0.42 19.07
CA GLN A 47 -14.77 -1.00 18.83
C GLN A 47 -13.37 -1.20 18.28
N VAL A 48 -12.94 -0.35 17.35
CA VAL A 48 -11.57 -0.38 16.81
C VAL A 48 -10.54 -0.12 17.91
N LYS A 49 -10.74 0.89 18.76
CA LYS A 49 -9.85 1.17 19.90
C LYS A 49 -9.79 0.01 20.90
N LYS A 50 -10.92 -0.60 21.23
CA LYS A 50 -10.97 -1.78 22.11
C LYS A 50 -10.20 -2.96 21.51
N ALA A 51 -10.41 -3.23 20.22
CA ALA A 51 -9.69 -4.30 19.52
C ALA A 51 -8.17 -4.05 19.50
N GLN A 52 -7.73 -2.82 19.22
CA GLN A 52 -6.30 -2.46 19.26
C GLN A 52 -5.71 -2.63 20.69
N THR A 53 -6.43 -2.21 21.71
CA THR A 53 -5.97 -2.38 23.09
C THR A 53 -5.86 -3.85 23.45
N TYR A 54 -6.83 -4.67 23.05
CA TYR A 54 -6.81 -6.12 23.28
C TYR A 54 -5.60 -6.78 22.58
N ILE A 55 -5.37 -6.44 21.32
CA ILE A 55 -4.21 -6.97 20.55
C ILE A 55 -2.89 -6.59 21.23
N LYS A 56 -2.72 -5.33 21.64
CA LYS A 56 -1.52 -4.86 22.34
C LYS A 56 -1.29 -5.52 23.70
N SER A 57 -2.36 -5.91 24.41
CA SER A 57 -2.27 -6.55 25.72
C SER A 57 -2.13 -8.07 25.67
N SER A 58 -2.38 -8.69 24.54
CA SER A 58 -2.30 -10.14 24.36
C SER A 58 -0.85 -10.57 24.19
N GLN A 59 -0.33 -11.37 25.12
CA GLN A 59 1.05 -11.88 25.11
C GLN A 59 1.37 -12.82 23.94
N ASN A 60 0.35 -13.27 23.20
CA ASN A 60 0.51 -14.26 22.14
C ASN A 60 0.55 -13.62 20.73
N THR A 61 0.66 -12.28 20.65
CA THR A 61 0.61 -11.52 19.39
C THR A 61 1.97 -10.98 18.96
N ASP A 62 3.08 -11.53 19.45
CA ASP A 62 4.42 -11.17 18.99
C ASP A 62 4.52 -11.35 17.47
N GLY A 63 4.66 -10.22 16.77
CA GLY A 63 4.74 -10.17 15.31
C GLY A 63 3.41 -10.06 14.56
N LEU A 64 2.26 -10.01 15.26
CA LEU A 64 0.98 -9.76 14.62
C LEU A 64 0.77 -8.25 14.39
N MET A 65 0.78 -7.83 13.14
CA MET A 65 0.37 -6.48 12.75
C MET A 65 -1.09 -6.49 12.30
N VAL A 66 -1.89 -5.59 12.85
CA VAL A 66 -3.31 -5.46 12.51
C VAL A 66 -3.61 -4.06 12.06
N THR A 67 -4.16 -3.95 10.86
CA THR A 67 -4.60 -2.69 10.27
C THR A 67 -6.10 -2.75 10.02
N PHE A 68 -6.84 -1.76 10.51
CA PHE A 68 -8.24 -1.55 10.19
C PHE A 68 -8.32 -0.54 9.06
N TRP A 69 -9.18 -0.77 8.09
CA TRP A 69 -9.36 0.13 6.96
C TRP A 69 -10.79 0.15 6.45
N GLU A 70 -11.17 1.26 5.85
CA GLU A 70 -12.49 1.50 5.28
C GLU A 70 -12.35 2.26 3.97
N GLU A 71 -13.14 1.87 2.97
CA GLU A 71 -13.24 2.57 1.69
C GLU A 71 -14.50 3.45 1.69
N THR A 72 -14.32 4.72 1.31
CA THR A 72 -15.43 5.68 1.21
C THR A 72 -15.28 6.50 -0.07
N GLN A 73 -16.39 6.76 -0.76
CA GLN A 73 -16.40 7.68 -1.90
C GLN A 73 -16.51 9.11 -1.40
N VAL A 74 -15.62 9.97 -1.85
CA VAL A 74 -15.57 11.37 -1.44
C VAL A 74 -15.38 12.29 -2.64
N ALA A 75 -15.82 13.54 -2.52
CA ALA A 75 -15.45 14.61 -3.42
C ALA A 75 -14.29 15.40 -2.83
N VAL A 76 -13.24 15.60 -3.60
CA VAL A 76 -12.04 16.33 -3.19
C VAL A 76 -11.90 17.60 -4.02
N ARG A 77 -11.63 18.72 -3.36
CA ARG A 77 -11.41 20.00 -3.99
C ARG A 77 -10.00 20.52 -3.67
N SER A 78 -9.35 21.09 -4.66
CA SER A 78 -8.08 21.78 -4.46
C SER A 78 -8.28 23.05 -3.63
N PRO A 79 -7.47 23.32 -2.60
CA PRO A 79 -7.53 24.57 -1.84
C PRO A 79 -6.96 25.76 -2.62
N VAL A 80 -6.10 25.51 -3.60
CA VAL A 80 -5.37 26.54 -4.37
C VAL A 80 -5.97 26.78 -5.76
N SER A 81 -6.99 26.01 -6.17
CA SER A 81 -7.63 26.13 -7.48
C SER A 81 -9.12 25.81 -7.40
N THR A 82 -9.86 26.06 -8.50
CA THR A 82 -11.28 25.72 -8.60
C THR A 82 -11.51 24.24 -8.97
N ARG A 83 -10.46 23.45 -9.10
CA ARG A 83 -10.55 22.05 -9.54
C ARG A 83 -11.18 21.18 -8.47
N THR A 84 -12.09 20.34 -8.87
CA THR A 84 -12.78 19.37 -7.99
C THR A 84 -12.82 18.02 -8.71
N CYS A 85 -12.55 16.96 -7.95
CA CYS A 85 -12.74 15.58 -8.40
C CYS A 85 -13.85 14.95 -7.57
N THR A 86 -14.85 14.41 -8.23
CA THR A 86 -15.92 13.60 -7.62
C THR A 86 -15.57 12.12 -7.73
N ASP A 87 -16.22 11.30 -6.93
CA ASP A 87 -16.07 9.83 -6.97
C ASP A 87 -14.64 9.34 -6.69
N VAL A 88 -13.92 10.06 -5.83
CA VAL A 88 -12.59 9.66 -5.37
C VAL A 88 -12.75 8.58 -4.29
N CYS A 89 -12.14 7.42 -4.51
CA CYS A 89 -12.07 6.38 -3.49
C CYS A 89 -11.07 6.81 -2.42
N SER A 90 -11.54 7.06 -1.22
CA SER A 90 -10.73 7.36 -0.03
C SER A 90 -10.60 6.11 0.83
N ILE A 91 -9.39 5.79 1.24
CA ILE A 91 -9.10 4.69 2.16
C ILE A 91 -8.68 5.28 3.50
N GLY A 92 -9.58 5.23 4.47
CA GLY A 92 -9.27 5.51 5.86
C GLY A 92 -8.65 4.30 6.51
N PHE A 93 -7.53 4.44 7.22
CA PHE A 93 -6.89 3.31 7.89
C PHE A 93 -6.41 3.66 9.31
N CYS A 94 -6.31 2.63 10.13
CA CYS A 94 -5.75 2.71 11.46
C CYS A 94 -4.77 1.54 11.63
N GLY A 95 -3.48 1.84 11.55
CA GLY A 95 -2.37 0.89 11.46
C GLY A 95 -1.33 1.39 10.47
N THR A 96 -0.75 0.50 9.69
CA THR A 96 0.23 0.85 8.66
C THR A 96 -0.43 0.93 7.27
N ALA A 97 -0.12 2.00 6.53
CA ALA A 97 -0.62 2.18 5.17
C ALA A 97 -0.21 1.05 4.23
N HIS A 98 1.01 0.52 4.39
CA HIS A 98 1.52 -0.58 3.59
C HIS A 98 0.65 -1.85 3.73
N ASP A 99 0.20 -2.16 4.94
CA ASP A 99 -0.65 -3.35 5.20
C ASP A 99 -2.09 -3.14 4.72
N ALA A 100 -2.55 -1.87 4.67
CA ALA A 100 -3.89 -1.55 4.20
C ALA A 100 -4.03 -1.70 2.69
N TYR A 101 -3.06 -1.24 1.91
CA TYR A 101 -3.18 -1.18 0.45
C TYR A 101 -1.86 -1.33 -0.34
N GLY A 102 -0.76 -1.67 0.32
CA GLY A 102 0.50 -2.04 -0.34
C GLY A 102 1.13 -0.96 -1.21
N ALA A 103 0.81 0.33 -0.97
CA ALA A 103 1.28 1.41 -1.82
C ALA A 103 2.77 1.74 -1.62
N SER A 104 3.41 2.16 -2.70
CA SER A 104 4.72 2.82 -2.68
C SER A 104 4.55 4.32 -2.92
N TYR A 105 5.33 5.12 -2.24
CA TYR A 105 5.28 6.58 -2.34
C TYR A 105 6.33 7.08 -3.32
N VAL A 106 5.92 7.88 -4.29
CA VAL A 106 6.82 8.51 -5.28
C VAL A 106 7.46 9.75 -4.68
N VAL A 107 6.70 10.51 -3.90
CA VAL A 107 7.13 11.73 -3.21
C VAL A 107 6.55 11.69 -1.79
N GLY A 108 7.36 12.05 -0.80
CA GLY A 108 6.95 12.05 0.61
C GLY A 108 6.90 10.66 1.24
N THR A 109 6.13 10.54 2.30
CA THR A 109 5.98 9.32 3.11
C THR A 109 4.52 9.04 3.43
N ALA A 110 4.24 7.84 3.96
CA ALA A 110 2.92 7.53 4.48
C ALA A 110 2.53 8.47 5.62
N PRO A 111 1.23 8.84 5.73
CA PRO A 111 0.72 9.47 6.93
C PRO A 111 1.03 8.65 8.18
N GLY A 112 1.37 9.33 9.27
CA GLY A 112 1.65 8.67 10.55
C GLY A 112 0.42 7.95 11.10
N SER A 113 0.63 6.88 11.87
CA SER A 113 -0.46 6.19 12.54
C SER A 113 -1.14 7.13 13.55
N GLY A 114 -2.44 7.39 13.35
CA GLY A 114 -3.23 8.31 14.18
C GLY A 114 -3.14 9.77 13.77
N ASP A 115 -2.39 10.12 12.75
CA ASP A 115 -2.39 11.46 12.18
C ASP A 115 -3.64 11.65 11.30
N THR A 116 -4.46 12.61 11.66
CA THR A 116 -5.69 12.97 10.91
C THR A 116 -5.52 14.24 10.09
N SER A 117 -4.35 14.85 10.10
CA SER A 117 -4.04 16.09 9.38
C SER A 117 -3.39 15.86 8.02
N GLN A 118 -2.89 14.65 7.78
CA GLN A 118 -2.18 14.30 6.55
C GLN A 118 -2.93 13.22 5.76
N CYS A 119 -2.82 13.28 4.45
CA CYS A 119 -3.29 12.24 3.56
C CYS A 119 -2.28 12.00 2.43
N ALA A 120 -2.27 10.78 1.93
CA ALA A 120 -1.57 10.46 0.70
C ALA A 120 -2.58 10.44 -0.45
N VAL A 121 -2.20 11.01 -1.59
CA VAL A 121 -3.04 11.02 -2.80
C VAL A 121 -2.34 10.27 -3.92
N SER A 122 -3.12 9.67 -4.83
CA SER A 122 -2.55 9.04 -6.01
C SER A 122 -1.95 10.10 -6.95
N THR A 123 -0.92 9.72 -7.70
CA THR A 123 -0.30 10.62 -8.70
C THR A 123 -1.32 11.15 -9.72
N ALA A 124 -2.31 10.34 -10.09
CA ALA A 124 -3.40 10.75 -10.98
C ALA A 124 -4.27 11.84 -10.36
N LEU A 125 -4.66 11.68 -9.08
CA LEU A 125 -5.45 12.68 -8.37
C LEU A 125 -4.65 13.98 -8.15
N ALA A 126 -3.36 13.87 -7.82
CA ALA A 126 -2.46 15.01 -7.71
C ALA A 126 -2.41 15.83 -9.01
N TRP A 127 -2.25 15.18 -10.15
CA TRP A 127 -2.31 15.82 -11.47
C TRP A 127 -3.65 16.51 -11.73
N GLN A 128 -4.75 15.86 -11.43
CA GLN A 128 -6.09 16.42 -11.68
C GLN A 128 -6.36 17.65 -10.81
N LEU A 129 -5.98 17.63 -9.55
CA LEU A 129 -6.26 18.71 -8.61
C LEU A 129 -5.25 19.87 -8.71
N PHE A 130 -3.96 19.55 -8.83
CA PHE A 130 -2.87 20.54 -8.70
C PHE A 130 -2.10 20.76 -10.01
N GLY A 131 -2.19 19.82 -10.97
CA GLY A 131 -1.39 19.88 -12.21
C GLY A 131 0.09 19.50 -11.99
N SER A 132 0.41 18.90 -10.84
CA SER A 132 1.74 18.45 -10.46
C SER A 132 1.64 17.18 -9.63
N THR A 133 2.70 16.40 -9.61
CA THR A 133 2.85 15.24 -8.70
C THR A 133 3.63 15.59 -7.43
N ASP A 134 4.36 16.72 -7.45
CA ASP A 134 5.04 17.26 -6.26
C ASP A 134 4.13 18.29 -5.61
N ILE A 135 3.42 17.84 -4.58
CA ILE A 135 2.38 18.57 -3.86
C ILE A 135 2.62 18.54 -2.34
N LEU A 136 3.85 18.32 -1.91
CA LEU A 136 4.16 18.35 -0.50
C LEU A 136 3.91 19.77 0.06
N GLU A 137 3.25 19.83 1.21
CA GLU A 137 2.98 21.08 1.94
C GLU A 137 1.99 22.05 1.24
N GLN A 138 1.08 21.57 0.40
CA GLN A 138 0.04 22.38 -0.23
C GLN A 138 -1.34 22.17 0.37
#